data_8550f5c2a76d7910425249c75130463f
#
_entry.id   8550f5c2a76d7910425249c75130463f
#
_cell.length_a   1.000
_cell.length_b   1.000
_cell.length_c   1.000
_cell.angle_alpha   90.00
_cell.angle_beta   90.00
_cell.angle_gamma   90.00
#
_symmetry.space_group_name_H-M   'P 1'
#
loop_
_entity.id
_entity.type
_entity.pdbx_description
1 polymer ?
#
loop_
_entity_poly.entity_id
_entity_poly.type
_entity_poly.pdbx_seq_one_letter_code
_entity_poly.pdbx_strand_id
1 'polypeptide(L)'
;MMRYIEKGLLHNIFAPIFAGIFLIIASTAWGIETVKKKEIRVFIERQVLVALENGEEIYSFDIVTGRDKKETTVGTYKIFRKHKKYTSKTYGSEMPYTMFFTKDGKAIHGTTMATLRSYLHSYLTESVGSQGCVGLTDDNAKALFDWAPVGTP
;
A
#
# COMPACT_ATOMS: atom_id res chain seq x y z
N MET A 1 14.44 47.38 67.73
CA MET A 1 13.42 47.75 68.71
C MET A 1 12.26 46.85 68.61
N MET A 2 11.93 46.22 69.69
CA MET A 2 10.76 45.42 70.11
C MET A 2 10.55 44.04 69.48
N ARG A 3 10.74 43.11 70.41
CA ARG A 3 10.27 41.68 70.42
C ARG A 3 8.74 41.65 70.53
N TYR A 4 8.16 40.60 69.94
CA TYR A 4 7.04 39.95 70.56
C TYR A 4 7.14 38.43 70.41
N ILE A 5 7.13 37.75 71.54
CA ILE A 5 7.04 36.32 71.72
C ILE A 5 5.59 36.05 72.09
N GLU A 6 4.93 35.13 71.41
CA GLU A 6 3.79 34.44 72.03
C GLU A 6 3.83 32.95 71.79
N LYS A 7 3.65 32.28 72.91
CA LYS A 7 3.61 30.82 73.05
C LYS A 7 2.18 30.33 72.82
N GLY A 8 2.10 29.13 72.33
CA GLY A 8 1.09 28.17 72.82
C GLY A 8 0.00 27.81 71.82
N LEU A 9 -0.11 26.65 71.33
CA LEU A 9 -0.94 25.61 71.92
C LEU A 9 -0.85 24.32 71.04
N LEU A 10 -0.44 23.25 71.65
CA LEU A 10 -0.58 21.89 71.09
C LEU A 10 -2.05 21.53 70.93
N HIS A 11 -2.50 21.29 69.68
CA HIS A 11 -3.72 20.53 69.46
C HIS A 11 -3.39 19.34 68.57
N ASN A 12 -3.36 18.18 69.25
CA ASN A 12 -3.44 16.90 68.59
C ASN A 12 -4.77 16.81 67.83
N ILE A 13 -4.71 16.82 66.51
CA ILE A 13 -5.83 16.43 65.66
C ILE A 13 -5.43 15.17 64.95
N PHE A 14 -6.04 14.07 65.37
CA PHE A 14 -6.05 12.79 64.69
C PHE A 14 -6.57 13.00 63.26
N ALA A 15 -5.70 12.84 62.28
CA ALA A 15 -6.12 12.72 60.87
C ALA A 15 -6.46 11.29 60.60
N PRO A 16 -7.65 10.97 60.07
CA PRO A 16 -7.94 9.62 59.61
C PRO A 16 -7.15 9.29 58.38
N ILE A 17 -6.43 8.16 58.42
CA ILE A 17 -5.75 7.56 57.27
C ILE A 17 -6.86 7.05 56.32
N PHE A 18 -7.23 7.85 55.33
CA PHE A 18 -7.99 7.36 54.19
C PHE A 18 -7.00 6.55 53.31
N ALA A 19 -7.01 5.24 53.49
CA ALA A 19 -6.43 4.32 52.55
C ALA A 19 -7.22 4.40 51.24
N GLY A 20 -6.84 5.32 50.38
CA GLY A 20 -7.34 5.41 49.00
C GLY A 20 -6.93 4.15 48.24
N ILE A 21 -7.86 3.23 48.02
CA ILE A 21 -7.71 2.17 47.07
C ILE A 21 -7.60 2.82 45.68
N PHE A 22 -6.38 2.98 45.18
CA PHE A 22 -6.13 3.37 43.79
C PHE A 22 -6.48 2.17 42.92
N LEU A 23 -7.72 2.14 42.43
CA LEU A 23 -8.15 1.17 41.42
C LEU A 23 -7.42 1.54 40.12
N ILE A 24 -6.29 0.88 39.84
CA ILE A 24 -5.63 0.96 38.55
C ILE A 24 -6.54 0.24 37.54
N ILE A 25 -7.39 1.00 36.89
CA ILE A 25 -8.11 0.52 35.71
C ILE A 25 -7.05 0.40 34.62
N ALA A 26 -6.48 -0.80 34.47
CA ALA A 26 -5.70 -1.14 33.29
C ALA A 26 -6.67 -1.10 32.11
N SER A 27 -6.75 0.06 31.45
CA SER A 27 -7.41 0.18 30.15
C SER A 27 -6.58 -0.65 29.16
N THR A 28 -7.01 -1.90 28.93
CA THR A 28 -6.56 -2.65 27.76
C THR A 28 -7.09 -1.91 26.55
N ALA A 29 -6.27 -1.02 26.01
CA ALA A 29 -6.51 -0.45 24.70
C ALA A 29 -6.40 -1.62 23.71
N TRP A 30 -7.52 -2.21 23.39
CA TRP A 30 -7.64 -3.07 22.22
C TRP A 30 -7.39 -2.16 21.02
N GLY A 31 -6.18 -2.24 20.49
CA GLY A 31 -5.83 -1.56 19.25
C GLY A 31 -6.79 -2.07 18.18
N ILE A 32 -7.75 -1.24 17.80
CA ILE A 32 -8.52 -1.47 16.59
C ILE A 32 -7.52 -1.32 15.46
N GLU A 33 -7.01 -2.44 14.98
CA GLU A 33 -6.18 -2.48 13.79
C GLU A 33 -7.09 -2.05 12.63
N THR A 34 -7.02 -0.78 12.26
CA THR A 34 -7.79 -0.25 11.14
C THR A 34 -7.30 -0.95 9.87
N VAL A 35 -8.18 -1.74 9.26
CA VAL A 35 -7.89 -2.41 7.99
C VAL A 35 -7.55 -1.32 6.97
N LYS A 36 -6.28 -1.26 6.58
CA LYS A 36 -5.80 -0.30 5.58
C LYS A 36 -6.45 -0.58 4.24
N LYS A 37 -7.23 0.38 3.76
CA LYS A 37 -7.88 0.28 2.45
C LYS A 37 -6.85 0.56 1.37
N LYS A 38 -6.45 -0.49 0.64
CA LYS A 38 -5.52 -0.40 -0.49
C LYS A 38 -6.27 -0.39 -1.81
N GLU A 39 -5.77 0.37 -2.78
CA GLU A 39 -6.34 0.50 -4.12
C GLU A 39 -5.24 0.76 -5.14
N ILE A 40 -5.36 0.19 -6.34
CA ILE A 40 -4.46 0.44 -7.47
C ILE A 40 -5.27 1.09 -8.59
N ARG A 41 -4.81 2.24 -9.07
CA ARG A 41 -5.38 2.94 -10.22
C ARG A 41 -4.41 2.93 -11.38
N VAL A 42 -4.88 2.49 -12.54
CA VAL A 42 -4.11 2.48 -13.80
C VAL A 42 -4.68 3.53 -14.75
N PHE A 43 -3.86 4.51 -15.09
CA PHE A 43 -4.21 5.58 -16.02
C PHE A 43 -3.58 5.28 -17.38
N ILE A 44 -4.34 4.60 -18.25
CA ILE A 44 -3.86 4.08 -19.54
C ILE A 44 -3.32 5.21 -20.43
N GLU A 45 -4.03 6.31 -20.55
CA GLU A 45 -3.62 7.45 -21.42
C GLU A 45 -2.33 8.11 -20.94
N ARG A 46 -2.12 8.18 -19.63
CA ARG A 46 -0.92 8.78 -19.02
C ARG A 46 0.21 7.80 -18.82
N GLN A 47 -0.04 6.50 -19.02
CA GLN A 47 0.88 5.41 -18.74
C GLN A 47 1.45 5.46 -17.31
N VAL A 48 0.57 5.68 -16.33
CA VAL A 48 0.91 5.77 -14.90
C VAL A 48 0.02 4.83 -14.09
N LEU A 49 0.63 4.13 -13.14
CA LEU A 49 -0.04 3.37 -12.09
C LEU A 49 0.18 4.07 -10.76
N VAL A 50 -0.91 4.30 -10.02
CA VAL A 50 -0.89 4.88 -8.67
C VAL A 50 -1.42 3.85 -7.68
N ALA A 51 -0.68 3.62 -6.59
CA ALA A 51 -1.09 2.80 -5.47
C ALA A 51 -1.49 3.68 -4.28
N LEU A 52 -2.68 3.48 -3.77
CA LEU A 52 -3.27 4.29 -2.70
C LEU A 52 -3.49 3.46 -1.44
N GLU A 53 -3.19 4.02 -0.28
CA GLU A 53 -3.54 3.46 1.02
C GLU A 53 -4.36 4.49 1.80
N ASN A 54 -5.62 4.15 2.16
CA ASN A 54 -6.58 5.07 2.79
C ASN A 54 -6.84 6.38 1.99
N GLY A 55 -6.66 6.33 0.66
CA GLY A 55 -6.81 7.46 -0.24
C GLY A 55 -5.54 8.29 -0.45
N GLU A 56 -4.47 8.03 0.29
CA GLU A 56 -3.17 8.67 0.13
C GLU A 56 -2.30 7.89 -0.87
N GLU A 57 -1.56 8.61 -1.73
CA GLU A 57 -0.64 8.02 -2.69
C GLU A 57 0.60 7.47 -2.00
N ILE A 58 0.84 6.16 -2.14
CA ILE A 58 2.02 5.46 -1.62
C ILE A 58 3.06 5.27 -2.71
N TYR A 59 2.60 4.94 -3.92
CA TYR A 59 3.46 4.76 -5.09
C TYR A 59 2.84 5.39 -6.33
N SER A 60 3.70 5.94 -7.18
CA SER A 60 3.39 6.35 -8.55
C SER A 60 4.47 5.81 -9.47
N PHE A 61 4.09 5.02 -10.47
CA PHE A 61 5.01 4.32 -11.35
C PHE A 61 4.66 4.55 -12.81
N ASP A 62 5.68 4.77 -13.64
CA ASP A 62 5.54 4.66 -15.09
C ASP A 62 5.27 3.21 -15.46
N ILE A 63 4.34 3.01 -16.39
CA ILE A 63 3.90 1.68 -16.83
C ILE A 63 3.85 1.60 -18.35
N VAL A 64 3.68 0.38 -18.85
CA VAL A 64 3.30 0.12 -20.24
C VAL A 64 2.04 -0.74 -20.27
N THR A 65 1.01 -0.28 -20.98
CA THR A 65 -0.24 -1.00 -21.18
C THR A 65 -0.36 -1.59 -22.59
N GLY A 66 -1.40 -2.36 -22.83
CA GLY A 66 -1.68 -2.96 -24.14
C GLY A 66 -2.18 -1.94 -25.16
N ARG A 67 -1.89 -2.22 -26.45
CA ARG A 67 -2.31 -1.46 -27.64
C ARG A 67 -2.66 -2.37 -28.82
N ASP A 68 -3.17 -1.78 -29.88
CA ASP A 68 -3.32 -2.41 -31.19
C ASP A 68 -4.01 -3.78 -31.16
N LYS A 69 -5.30 -3.80 -30.88
CA LYS A 69 -6.16 -4.98 -30.76
C LYS A 69 -5.86 -5.88 -29.54
N LYS A 70 -4.99 -5.41 -28.63
CA LYS A 70 -4.64 -6.08 -27.38
C LYS A 70 -4.62 -5.08 -26.22
N GLU A 71 -5.60 -4.21 -26.19
CA GLU A 71 -5.71 -3.16 -25.21
C GLU A 71 -5.86 -3.75 -23.79
N THR A 72 -5.33 -3.02 -22.82
CA THR A 72 -5.67 -3.25 -21.42
C THR A 72 -7.12 -2.83 -21.20
N THR A 73 -7.97 -3.79 -20.87
CA THR A 73 -9.42 -3.56 -20.77
C THR A 73 -9.73 -2.64 -19.58
N VAL A 74 -10.46 -1.57 -19.85
CA VAL A 74 -10.94 -0.66 -18.80
C VAL A 74 -12.02 -1.35 -17.97
N GLY A 75 -11.96 -1.17 -16.65
CA GLY A 75 -12.93 -1.77 -15.73
C GLY A 75 -12.42 -1.77 -14.28
N THR A 76 -13.24 -2.31 -13.40
CA THR A 76 -12.87 -2.52 -11.99
C THR A 76 -12.56 -3.98 -11.76
N TYR A 77 -11.39 -4.26 -11.26
CA TYR A 77 -10.85 -5.59 -11.05
C TYR A 77 -10.36 -5.76 -9.63
N LYS A 78 -9.96 -7.00 -9.29
CA LYS A 78 -9.23 -7.31 -8.05
C LYS A 78 -8.06 -8.22 -8.38
N ILE A 79 -6.94 -8.03 -7.71
CA ILE A 79 -5.85 -9.00 -7.74
C ILE A 79 -6.39 -10.30 -7.12
N PHE A 80 -6.47 -11.38 -7.90
CA PHE A 80 -6.98 -12.65 -7.39
C PHE A 80 -5.92 -13.73 -7.26
N ARG A 81 -4.74 -13.54 -7.88
CA ARG A 81 -3.63 -14.49 -7.85
C ARG A 81 -2.30 -13.77 -8.04
N LYS A 82 -1.27 -14.21 -7.30
CA LYS A 82 0.08 -13.63 -7.34
C LYS A 82 1.14 -14.71 -7.47
N HIS A 83 2.21 -14.41 -8.24
CA HIS A 83 3.39 -15.26 -8.37
C HIS A 83 4.65 -14.42 -8.37
N LYS A 84 5.65 -14.77 -7.53
CA LYS A 84 6.96 -14.10 -7.55
C LYS A 84 7.71 -14.34 -8.87
N LYS A 85 7.58 -15.55 -9.42
CA LYS A 85 8.14 -15.96 -10.72
C LYS A 85 7.00 -16.57 -11.53
N TYR A 86 6.83 -16.13 -12.74
CA TYR A 86 5.85 -16.68 -13.67
C TYR A 86 6.39 -16.55 -15.10
N THR A 87 6.17 -17.57 -15.91
CA THR A 87 6.46 -17.53 -17.35
C THR A 87 5.16 -17.67 -18.10
N SER A 88 4.90 -16.74 -19.01
CA SER A 88 3.69 -16.77 -19.84
C SER A 88 3.64 -18.05 -20.67
N LYS A 89 2.58 -18.83 -20.52
CA LYS A 89 2.38 -20.04 -21.32
C LYS A 89 2.14 -19.73 -22.79
N THR A 90 1.58 -18.56 -23.09
CA THR A 90 1.23 -18.14 -24.45
C THR A 90 2.44 -17.53 -25.17
N TYR A 91 3.26 -16.75 -24.46
CA TYR A 91 4.32 -15.95 -25.08
C TYR A 91 5.73 -16.39 -24.68
N GLY A 92 5.89 -17.31 -23.75
CA GLY A 92 7.17 -17.76 -23.24
C GLY A 92 7.98 -16.68 -22.48
N SER A 93 7.41 -15.50 -22.26
CA SER A 93 8.09 -14.39 -21.61
C SER A 93 8.07 -14.53 -20.09
N GLU A 94 9.16 -14.16 -19.44
CA GLU A 94 9.23 -14.05 -18.00
C GLU A 94 8.41 -12.84 -17.51
N MET A 95 7.66 -13.05 -16.45
CA MET A 95 6.81 -12.08 -15.82
C MET A 95 7.05 -12.09 -14.30
N PRO A 96 8.13 -11.49 -13.81
CA PRO A 96 8.43 -11.47 -12.39
C PRO A 96 7.38 -10.64 -11.63
N TYR A 97 7.10 -11.01 -10.40
CA TYR A 97 6.16 -10.34 -9.51
C TYR A 97 4.76 -10.17 -10.11
N THR A 98 4.27 -11.20 -10.77
CA THR A 98 2.97 -11.20 -11.46
C THR A 98 1.79 -11.13 -10.50
N MET A 99 0.87 -10.22 -10.77
CA MET A 99 -0.40 -10.03 -10.07
C MET A 99 -1.53 -10.08 -11.09
N PHE A 100 -2.25 -11.20 -11.17
CA PHE A 100 -3.36 -11.39 -12.11
C PHE A 100 -4.61 -10.68 -11.64
N PHE A 101 -5.23 -9.91 -12.56
CA PHE A 101 -6.48 -9.21 -12.33
C PHE A 101 -7.63 -9.64 -13.27
N THR A 102 -7.33 -10.40 -14.34
CA THR A 102 -8.37 -10.99 -15.22
C THR A 102 -8.19 -12.50 -15.37
N LYS A 103 -9.29 -13.23 -15.61
CA LYS A 103 -9.26 -14.69 -15.78
C LYS A 103 -8.65 -15.12 -17.11
N ASP A 104 -8.68 -14.26 -18.13
CA ASP A 104 -8.05 -14.47 -19.44
C ASP A 104 -6.53 -14.23 -19.43
N GLY A 105 -5.95 -13.86 -18.26
CA GLY A 105 -4.52 -13.87 -18.07
C GLY A 105 -3.86 -12.50 -18.09
N LYS A 106 -4.59 -11.39 -18.09
CA LYS A 106 -3.99 -10.06 -17.92
C LYS A 106 -3.53 -9.87 -16.50
N ALA A 107 -2.34 -9.28 -16.35
CA ALA A 107 -1.67 -9.11 -15.08
C ALA A 107 -0.86 -7.81 -15.04
N ILE A 108 -0.57 -7.36 -13.82
CA ILE A 108 0.51 -6.41 -13.54
C ILE A 108 1.76 -7.23 -13.27
N HIS A 109 2.90 -6.90 -13.89
CA HIS A 109 4.13 -7.66 -13.72
C HIS A 109 5.38 -6.83 -14.01
N GLY A 110 6.52 -7.32 -13.57
CA GLY A 110 7.83 -6.77 -13.90
C GLY A 110 8.24 -7.09 -15.32
N THR A 111 9.07 -6.22 -15.89
CA THR A 111 9.75 -6.40 -17.17
C THR A 111 11.11 -5.70 -17.12
N THR A 112 12.06 -6.15 -17.91
CA THR A 112 13.38 -5.52 -17.91
C THR A 112 13.30 -4.05 -18.33
N MET A 113 14.22 -3.22 -17.82
CA MET A 113 14.30 -1.80 -18.19
C MET A 113 14.48 -1.60 -19.71
N ALA A 114 15.20 -2.49 -20.38
CA ALA A 114 15.38 -2.43 -21.83
C ALA A 114 14.05 -2.64 -22.55
N THR A 115 13.28 -3.65 -22.14
CA THR A 115 11.96 -3.95 -22.69
C THR A 115 10.98 -2.82 -22.40
N LEU A 116 10.97 -2.29 -21.16
CA LEU A 116 10.11 -1.17 -20.78
C LEU A 116 10.40 0.08 -21.62
N ARG A 117 11.68 0.45 -21.77
CA ARG A 117 12.10 1.59 -22.62
C ARG A 117 11.71 1.39 -24.07
N SER A 118 11.87 0.19 -24.60
CA SER A 118 11.44 -0.16 -25.96
C SER A 118 9.94 0.04 -26.12
N TYR A 119 9.15 -0.43 -25.17
CA TYR A 119 7.70 -0.25 -25.20
C TYR A 119 7.27 1.21 -25.06
N LEU A 120 7.91 1.97 -24.16
CA LEU A 120 7.63 3.42 -24.03
C LEU A 120 7.97 4.18 -25.31
N HIS A 121 9.13 3.88 -25.92
CA HIS A 121 9.50 4.48 -27.20
C HIS A 121 8.48 4.15 -28.29
N SER A 122 8.15 2.88 -28.43
CA SER A 122 7.16 2.39 -29.41
C SER A 122 5.75 2.94 -29.12
N TYR A 123 5.41 3.12 -27.85
CA TYR A 123 4.15 3.72 -27.44
C TYR A 123 4.03 5.15 -27.95
N LEU A 124 5.09 5.96 -27.87
CA LEU A 124 5.14 7.34 -28.37
C LEU A 124 5.14 7.42 -29.91
N THR A 125 5.62 6.35 -30.57
CA THR A 125 5.68 6.25 -32.04
C THR A 125 4.52 5.45 -32.66
N GLU A 126 3.49 5.12 -31.89
CA GLU A 126 2.27 4.39 -32.30
C GLU A 126 2.44 2.93 -32.70
N SER A 127 3.58 2.30 -32.44
CA SER A 127 3.84 1.00 -33.05
C SER A 127 3.69 -0.23 -32.14
N VAL A 128 3.95 -0.18 -30.84
CA VAL A 128 3.88 -1.40 -29.99
C VAL A 128 3.54 -1.09 -28.54
N GLY A 129 2.65 -1.89 -27.93
CA GLY A 129 2.35 -1.93 -26.49
C GLY A 129 2.51 -3.34 -25.95
N SER A 130 2.09 -3.56 -24.69
CA SER A 130 2.01 -4.90 -24.12
C SER A 130 0.88 -5.72 -24.77
N GLN A 131 0.79 -7.00 -24.43
CA GLN A 131 -0.31 -7.88 -24.89
C GLN A 131 -1.57 -7.76 -23.98
N GLY A 132 -1.81 -6.56 -23.43
CA GLY A 132 -2.94 -6.27 -22.53
C GLY A 132 -2.58 -6.30 -21.04
N CYS A 133 -1.37 -6.70 -20.69
CA CYS A 133 -0.83 -6.61 -19.33
C CYS A 133 -0.38 -5.17 -19.01
N VAL A 134 -0.15 -4.92 -17.72
CA VAL A 134 0.45 -3.69 -17.21
C VAL A 134 1.90 -4.00 -16.83
N GLY A 135 2.85 -3.51 -17.62
CA GLY A 135 4.29 -3.73 -17.41
C GLY A 135 4.90 -2.62 -16.55
N LEU A 136 5.72 -3.02 -15.58
CA LEU A 136 6.52 -2.18 -14.70
C LEU A 136 8.00 -2.54 -14.82
N THR A 137 8.89 -1.73 -14.27
CA THR A 137 10.25 -2.22 -13.98
C THR A 137 10.18 -3.34 -12.92
N ASP A 138 11.17 -4.22 -12.89
CA ASP A 138 11.20 -5.32 -11.91
C ASP A 138 11.17 -4.81 -10.45
N ASP A 139 11.89 -3.72 -10.16
CA ASP A 139 11.92 -3.13 -8.82
C ASP A 139 10.56 -2.55 -8.42
N ASN A 140 9.89 -1.82 -9.32
CA ASN A 140 8.56 -1.26 -9.08
C ASN A 140 7.51 -2.36 -8.95
N ALA A 141 7.60 -3.40 -9.80
CA ALA A 141 6.72 -4.56 -9.70
C ALA A 141 6.91 -5.31 -8.38
N LYS A 142 8.16 -5.43 -7.90
CA LYS A 142 8.46 -6.02 -6.59
C LYS A 142 7.86 -5.20 -5.46
N ALA A 143 8.05 -3.88 -5.46
CA ALA A 143 7.51 -2.99 -4.44
C ALA A 143 5.97 -3.08 -4.38
N LEU A 144 5.31 -3.01 -5.53
CA LEU A 144 3.86 -3.14 -5.63
C LEU A 144 3.38 -4.54 -5.21
N PHE A 145 4.09 -5.58 -5.61
CA PHE A 145 3.78 -6.97 -5.25
C PHE A 145 3.83 -7.18 -3.74
N ASP A 146 4.86 -6.68 -3.07
CA ASP A 146 5.01 -6.84 -1.62
C ASP A 146 3.96 -6.02 -0.85
N TRP A 147 3.59 -4.85 -1.39
CA TRP A 147 2.59 -3.97 -0.79
C TRP A 147 1.14 -4.44 -1.00
N ALA A 148 0.76 -4.91 -2.20
CA ALA A 148 -0.63 -5.25 -2.55
C ALA A 148 -0.97 -6.70 -2.23
N PRO A 149 -1.84 -7.02 -1.25
CA PRO A 149 -2.35 -8.37 -1.02
C PRO A 149 -3.32 -8.82 -2.12
N VAL A 150 -3.60 -10.12 -2.18
CA VAL A 150 -4.74 -10.65 -2.95
C VAL A 150 -6.03 -10.01 -2.43
N GLY A 151 -6.93 -9.62 -3.33
CA GLY A 151 -8.16 -8.89 -3.03
C GLY A 151 -8.04 -7.37 -3.21
N THR A 152 -6.84 -6.80 -3.39
CA THR A 152 -6.66 -5.37 -3.70
C THR A 152 -7.34 -5.03 -5.03
N PRO A 153 -8.29 -4.04 -5.05
CA PRO A 153 -8.89 -3.51 -6.25
C PRO A 153 -7.93 -2.63 -7.04
#